data_b670f366b066f971ee6fc68017515130
#
_entry.id   b670f366b066f971ee6fc68017515130
#
_cell.length_a   1.000
_cell.length_b   1.000
_cell.length_c   1.000
_cell.angle_alpha   90.00
_cell.angle_beta   90.00
_cell.angle_gamma   90.00
#
_symmetry.space_group_name_H-M   'P 1'
#
loop_
_entity.id
_entity.type
_entity.pdbx_description
1 polymer ?
#
loop_
_entity_poly.entity_id
_entity_poly.type
_entity_poly.pdbx_seq_one_letter_code
_entity_poly.pdbx_strand_id
1 'polypeptide(L)'
;RDSSDDSLYENDGELAIKIELDKNANTITISDNGIGMNEADAIEHLGTIAKSGTKAFLDKLDDKQKQDGNLIGQFGVGFYSGFIVADKITVESRKAGEPSDAGVRWVSDGTGNFTTETIDKPTRGTTITLHLKDEYSDGENNYLDRHKIKSLVNKYSDHISLPIQMRKEVWQEEALSDEDKEAGKTPNGEYVLTDEWETINQATALWTKSPSEIDAEEYNEFYKNLTHDFDEPLTWTHNRVEGRLQYTQLLYIPKKAPFDLYHREQKHGLKLYVKRVFIMDDAEQLLPMYLRFVKGVIDTADLPLNVSRELLQESRDVKAIRDGNARRVLTLLASLAGSDDSDKQDKYKAFFAEFGEVLKEGLGEDQANQERIAKLLRYATTNDDNVHTSFADYKARMKEGQKAIYYLTAENLTAAKNSPQLEVFKKKGIEVILMTSRVDEWAMNFLFEFDGTPLTNIAKGAVDLGDLTDEAEKQENEKLSESLKPVVDKLKTALQGRAKDVRVSGRLVDSPALLVTAEGELSPQMVQMLKKMGQPVPETQPILEINPSHPLITKLESVSEFDDLAQVIFDQALLAEGGQLDDPA
;
A
#
# COMPACT_ATOMS: atom_id res chain seq x y z
N ARG A 1 6.84 -12.30 34.07
CA ARG A 1 5.75 -12.95 33.37
C ARG A 1 6.15 -14.32 32.83
N ASP A 2 7.40 -14.49 32.47
CA ASP A 2 7.90 -15.73 31.86
C ASP A 2 8.56 -16.68 32.88
N SER A 3 8.43 -16.40 34.18
CA SER A 3 8.94 -17.25 35.26
C SER A 3 7.97 -18.41 35.49
N SER A 4 8.53 -19.62 35.58
CA SER A 4 7.80 -20.81 36.01
C SER A 4 7.75 -20.94 37.55
N ASP A 5 8.33 -20.00 38.26
CA ASP A 5 8.36 -19.96 39.72
C ASP A 5 7.32 -18.97 40.27
N ASP A 6 6.18 -19.49 40.65
CA ASP A 6 5.05 -18.71 41.17
C ASP A 6 5.38 -17.97 42.47
N SER A 7 6.40 -18.39 43.22
CA SER A 7 6.81 -17.71 44.46
C SER A 7 7.34 -16.28 44.20
N LEU A 8 7.87 -16.03 43.01
CA LEU A 8 8.36 -14.70 42.62
C LEU A 8 7.24 -13.67 42.42
N TYR A 9 5.98 -14.11 42.29
CA TYR A 9 4.84 -13.16 42.21
C TYR A 9 4.43 -12.57 43.56
N GLU A 10 4.92 -13.10 44.69
CA GLU A 10 4.71 -12.56 46.07
C GLU A 10 3.22 -12.25 46.37
N ASN A 11 2.28 -13.10 45.92
CA ASN A 11 0.83 -12.94 46.02
C ASN A 11 0.22 -11.76 45.22
N ASP A 12 0.98 -11.15 44.32
CA ASP A 12 0.53 -10.11 43.39
C ASP A 12 0.80 -10.57 41.96
N GLY A 13 -0.07 -11.48 41.45
CA GLY A 13 0.07 -12.12 40.15
C GLY A 13 -0.40 -11.28 38.95
N GLU A 14 -1.15 -10.22 39.18
CA GLU A 14 -1.64 -9.32 38.12
C GLU A 14 -0.59 -8.26 37.80
N LEU A 15 0.19 -8.53 36.76
CA LEU A 15 1.24 -7.61 36.32
C LEU A 15 0.65 -6.40 35.60
N ALA A 16 1.08 -5.21 36.02
CA ALA A 16 0.64 -3.94 35.44
C ALA A 16 1.76 -2.89 35.44
N ILE A 17 1.61 -1.91 34.57
CA ILE A 17 2.41 -0.70 34.55
C ILE A 17 1.50 0.45 34.99
N LYS A 18 1.96 1.28 35.93
CA LYS A 18 1.21 2.42 36.46
C LYS A 18 1.94 3.72 36.14
N ILE A 19 1.19 4.73 35.71
CA ILE A 19 1.73 6.07 35.43
C ILE A 19 1.01 7.07 36.31
N GLU A 20 1.82 7.86 37.06
CA GLU A 20 1.33 8.94 37.88
C GLU A 20 2.01 10.27 37.49
N LEU A 21 1.23 11.34 37.53
CA LEU A 21 1.68 12.69 37.18
C LEU A 21 1.57 13.57 38.42
N ASP A 22 2.64 14.23 38.80
CA ASP A 22 2.63 15.22 39.90
C ASP A 22 3.03 16.60 39.34
N LYS A 23 2.03 17.47 39.21
CA LYS A 23 2.22 18.85 38.72
C LYS A 23 2.99 19.72 39.70
N ASN A 24 2.92 19.42 41.02
CA ASN A 24 3.60 20.22 42.04
C ASN A 24 5.09 19.88 42.11
N ALA A 25 5.41 18.61 41.95
CA ALA A 25 6.80 18.12 41.94
C ALA A 25 7.44 18.14 40.56
N ASN A 26 6.70 18.47 39.50
CA ASN A 26 7.11 18.37 38.08
C ASN A 26 7.64 16.97 37.72
N THR A 27 6.93 15.91 38.14
CA THR A 27 7.39 14.55 37.92
C THR A 27 6.38 13.68 37.19
N ILE A 28 6.94 12.74 36.39
CA ILE A 28 6.22 11.58 35.89
C ILE A 28 6.81 10.35 36.57
N THR A 29 5.96 9.56 37.19
CA THR A 29 6.36 8.29 37.81
C THR A 29 5.77 7.13 37.02
N ILE A 30 6.63 6.21 36.60
CA ILE A 30 6.26 4.97 35.91
C ILE A 30 6.70 3.83 36.80
N SER A 31 5.77 2.99 37.22
CA SER A 31 6.04 1.86 38.09
C SER A 31 5.48 0.56 37.53
N ASP A 32 6.21 -0.52 37.75
CA ASP A 32 5.81 -1.89 37.47
C ASP A 32 5.91 -2.76 38.71
N ASN A 33 5.18 -3.85 38.74
CA ASN A 33 5.27 -4.90 39.74
C ASN A 33 5.97 -6.17 39.17
N GLY A 34 6.95 -5.97 38.28
CA GLY A 34 7.77 -7.02 37.69
C GLY A 34 8.79 -7.63 38.63
N ILE A 35 9.82 -8.25 38.05
CA ILE A 35 10.85 -8.95 38.82
C ILE A 35 11.73 -8.00 39.69
N GLY A 36 11.82 -6.73 39.28
CA GLY A 36 12.67 -5.75 39.95
C GLY A 36 14.17 -6.00 39.80
N MET A 37 14.96 -5.19 40.51
CA MET A 37 16.44 -5.21 40.52
C MET A 37 16.93 -5.08 41.93
N ASN A 38 18.05 -5.74 42.27
CA ASN A 38 18.85 -5.42 43.44
C ASN A 38 19.94 -4.40 43.09
N GLU A 39 20.77 -4.02 44.05
CA GLU A 39 21.81 -3.00 43.87
C GLU A 39 22.82 -3.40 42.78
N ALA A 40 23.24 -4.66 42.72
CA ALA A 40 24.18 -5.15 41.74
C ALA A 40 23.57 -5.08 40.33
N ASP A 41 22.29 -5.49 40.17
CA ASP A 41 21.54 -5.40 38.90
C ASP A 41 21.38 -3.92 38.48
N ALA A 42 21.05 -3.02 39.40
CA ALA A 42 20.89 -1.58 39.11
C ALA A 42 22.22 -0.94 38.66
N ILE A 43 23.32 -1.22 39.30
CA ILE A 43 24.65 -0.74 38.89
C ILE A 43 25.02 -1.30 37.52
N GLU A 44 24.77 -2.59 37.29
CA GLU A 44 25.13 -3.25 36.03
C GLU A 44 24.30 -2.76 34.87
N HIS A 45 22.98 -2.62 35.02
CA HIS A 45 22.05 -2.35 33.90
C HIS A 45 21.73 -0.87 33.71
N LEU A 46 21.73 -0.06 34.78
CA LEU A 46 21.47 1.38 34.70
C LEU A 46 22.75 2.21 34.75
N GLY A 47 23.84 1.67 35.28
CA GLY A 47 25.14 2.34 35.34
C GLY A 47 26.00 2.19 34.09
N THR A 48 25.59 1.36 33.14
CA THR A 48 26.36 1.10 31.89
C THR A 48 25.47 1.27 30.67
N ILE A 49 25.81 2.24 29.80
CA ILE A 49 25.07 2.50 28.55
C ILE A 49 25.17 1.27 27.63
N ALA A 50 24.06 0.97 26.94
CA ALA A 50 23.92 -0.15 26.01
C ALA A 50 24.11 -1.55 26.62
N LYS A 51 23.93 -1.72 27.92
CA LYS A 51 23.88 -3.02 28.58
C LYS A 51 22.45 -3.40 28.88
N SER A 52 21.99 -4.52 28.28
CA SER A 52 20.61 -4.99 28.40
C SER A 52 20.53 -6.25 29.24
N GLY A 53 19.84 -6.19 30.37
CA GLY A 53 19.47 -7.37 31.14
C GLY A 53 18.54 -8.32 30.36
N THR A 54 17.71 -7.79 29.49
CA THR A 54 16.85 -8.56 28.57
C THR A 54 17.68 -9.45 27.67
N LYS A 55 18.77 -8.96 27.07
CA LYS A 55 19.66 -9.75 26.23
C LYS A 55 20.31 -10.89 27.00
N ALA A 56 20.85 -10.59 28.20
CA ALA A 56 21.46 -11.61 29.06
C ALA A 56 20.45 -12.67 29.53
N PHE A 57 19.18 -12.31 29.68
CA PHE A 57 18.10 -13.24 29.99
C PHE A 57 17.74 -14.11 28.79
N LEU A 58 17.56 -13.51 27.60
CA LEU A 58 17.29 -14.23 26.36
C LEU A 58 18.37 -15.26 26.03
N ASP A 59 19.64 -14.93 26.30
CA ASP A 59 20.76 -15.85 26.04
C ASP A 59 20.73 -17.11 26.95
N LYS A 60 20.01 -17.04 28.07
CA LYS A 60 19.83 -18.17 29.00
C LYS A 60 18.62 -19.04 28.72
N LEU A 61 17.70 -18.58 27.84
CA LEU A 61 16.51 -19.32 27.45
C LEU A 61 16.85 -20.33 26.35
N ASP A 62 16.10 -21.44 26.32
CA ASP A 62 16.14 -22.35 25.17
C ASP A 62 15.45 -21.75 23.95
N ASP A 63 15.65 -22.36 22.76
CA ASP A 63 15.14 -21.79 21.50
C ASP A 63 13.60 -21.71 21.46
N LYS A 64 12.90 -22.55 22.21
CA LYS A 64 11.44 -22.55 22.28
C LYS A 64 10.93 -21.44 23.20
N GLN A 65 11.59 -21.24 24.33
CA GLN A 65 11.31 -20.14 25.26
C GLN A 65 11.66 -18.76 24.67
N LYS A 66 12.69 -18.69 23.80
CA LYS A 66 13.02 -17.48 23.04
C LYS A 66 11.94 -17.06 22.06
N GLN A 67 11.29 -18.05 21.42
CA GLN A 67 10.20 -17.79 20.46
C GLN A 67 8.91 -17.31 21.15
N ASP A 68 8.61 -17.81 22.33
CA ASP A 68 7.41 -17.44 23.10
C ASP A 68 7.61 -16.16 23.93
N GLY A 69 8.85 -15.73 24.17
CA GLY A 69 9.18 -14.57 24.96
C GLY A 69 8.92 -13.24 24.24
N ASN A 70 7.90 -12.49 24.68
CA ASN A 70 7.58 -11.13 24.21
C ASN A 70 8.52 -10.07 24.79
N LEU A 71 9.81 -10.38 24.95
CA LEU A 71 10.78 -9.49 25.59
C LEU A 71 11.28 -8.43 24.59
N ILE A 72 11.21 -7.17 25.00
CA ILE A 72 11.64 -5.98 24.27
C ILE A 72 12.82 -5.36 25.03
N GLY A 73 13.62 -4.52 24.37
CA GLY A 73 14.69 -3.80 25.06
C GLY A 73 16.07 -4.44 24.90
N GLN A 74 16.36 -5.00 23.75
CA GLN A 74 17.63 -5.68 23.45
C GLN A 74 18.86 -4.75 23.47
N PHE A 75 18.67 -3.45 23.21
CA PHE A 75 19.77 -2.49 23.06
C PHE A 75 20.23 -1.82 24.36
N GLY A 76 19.43 -1.87 25.44
CA GLY A 76 19.77 -1.25 26.74
C GLY A 76 19.91 0.27 26.69
N VAL A 77 19.30 0.95 25.71
CA VAL A 77 19.40 2.42 25.55
C VAL A 77 18.09 3.17 25.81
N GLY A 78 16.94 2.46 25.79
CA GLY A 78 15.63 3.09 25.94
C GLY A 78 15.47 3.87 27.27
N PHE A 79 16.03 3.37 28.35
CA PHE A 79 16.01 4.03 29.65
C PHE A 79 16.64 5.44 29.59
N TYR A 80 17.77 5.58 28.88
CA TYR A 80 18.50 6.85 28.81
C TYR A 80 17.77 7.93 28.03
N SER A 81 16.78 7.56 27.19
CA SER A 81 15.93 8.53 26.49
C SER A 81 15.12 9.40 27.46
N GLY A 82 14.91 8.95 28.69
CA GLY A 82 14.29 9.74 29.77
C GLY A 82 15.02 11.04 30.05
N PHE A 83 16.35 11.09 29.87
CA PHE A 83 17.15 12.31 30.08
C PHE A 83 16.94 13.38 29.00
N ILE A 84 16.24 13.06 27.91
CA ILE A 84 15.81 14.07 26.92
C ILE A 84 14.81 15.03 27.59
N VAL A 85 13.87 14.50 28.36
CA VAL A 85 12.77 15.25 28.98
C VAL A 85 13.00 15.54 30.48
N ALA A 86 13.92 14.83 31.13
CA ALA A 86 14.20 14.96 32.56
C ALA A 86 15.65 15.42 32.81
N ASP A 87 15.86 16.25 33.80
CA ASP A 87 17.18 16.64 34.28
C ASP A 87 17.70 15.73 35.39
N LYS A 88 16.83 14.93 35.99
CA LYS A 88 17.15 13.91 36.96
C LYS A 88 16.20 12.72 36.84
N ILE A 89 16.74 11.51 36.96
CA ILE A 89 15.96 10.27 37.03
C ILE A 89 16.27 9.54 38.34
N THR A 90 15.23 9.18 39.08
CA THR A 90 15.28 8.36 40.26
C THR A 90 14.67 7.00 39.96
N VAL A 91 15.38 5.93 40.25
CA VAL A 91 14.89 4.55 40.12
C VAL A 91 14.90 3.89 41.47
N GLU A 92 13.75 3.41 41.91
CA GLU A 92 13.60 2.63 43.13
C GLU A 92 13.15 1.21 42.75
N SER A 93 13.91 0.22 43.18
CA SER A 93 13.63 -1.17 42.80
C SER A 93 13.90 -2.14 43.91
N ARG A 94 13.12 -3.23 43.96
CA ARG A 94 13.38 -4.39 44.80
C ARG A 94 13.17 -5.66 43.97
N LYS A 95 14.16 -6.51 44.01
CA LYS A 95 14.10 -7.79 43.29
C LYS A 95 13.15 -8.75 44.00
N ALA A 96 12.35 -9.47 43.22
CA ALA A 96 11.43 -10.48 43.72
C ALA A 96 12.20 -11.56 44.52
N GLY A 97 11.63 -11.97 45.64
CA GLY A 97 12.26 -12.94 46.55
C GLY A 97 13.28 -12.36 47.53
N GLU A 98 13.64 -11.08 47.42
CA GLU A 98 14.49 -10.41 48.39
C GLU A 98 13.66 -9.68 49.48
N PRO A 99 14.19 -9.50 50.71
CA PRO A 99 13.44 -8.85 51.77
C PRO A 99 13.19 -7.36 51.48
N SER A 100 12.24 -6.74 52.19
CA SER A 100 11.82 -5.35 51.96
C SER A 100 12.95 -4.32 52.16
N ASP A 101 13.88 -4.60 53.07
CA ASP A 101 15.04 -3.76 53.37
C ASP A 101 16.20 -3.90 52.36
N ALA A 102 16.06 -4.76 51.35
CA ALA A 102 17.02 -4.94 50.27
C ALA A 102 16.69 -4.12 49.02
N GLY A 103 15.75 -3.17 49.10
CA GLY A 103 15.46 -2.24 47.99
C GLY A 103 16.65 -1.33 47.70
N VAL A 104 16.76 -0.88 46.45
CA VAL A 104 17.79 0.05 45.98
C VAL A 104 17.14 1.30 45.39
N ARG A 105 17.70 2.47 45.72
CA ARG A 105 17.46 3.73 45.04
C ARG A 105 18.71 4.09 44.23
N TRP A 106 18.55 4.22 42.94
CA TRP A 106 19.54 4.69 41.99
C TRP A 106 19.14 6.08 41.49
N VAL A 107 20.06 7.03 41.47
CA VAL A 107 19.78 8.42 41.03
C VAL A 107 20.88 8.89 40.10
N SER A 108 20.51 9.52 38.99
CA SER A 108 21.43 10.18 38.05
C SER A 108 20.82 11.44 37.47
N ASP A 109 21.68 12.39 37.10
CA ASP A 109 21.38 13.60 36.34
C ASP A 109 21.75 13.49 34.84
N GLY A 110 22.14 12.29 34.39
CA GLY A 110 22.51 12.05 32.99
C GLY A 110 23.91 12.52 32.60
N THR A 111 24.70 13.05 33.52
CA THR A 111 26.07 13.54 33.23
C THR A 111 27.14 12.45 33.26
N GLY A 112 26.74 11.19 33.44
CA GLY A 112 27.61 10.02 33.50
C GLY A 112 27.89 9.54 34.92
N ASN A 113 27.40 10.24 35.95
CA ASN A 113 27.49 9.83 37.32
C ASN A 113 26.15 9.37 37.86
N PHE A 114 26.18 8.47 38.84
CA PHE A 114 25.01 8.02 39.59
C PHE A 114 25.35 7.72 41.02
N THR A 115 24.35 7.68 41.87
CA THR A 115 24.46 7.24 43.28
C THR A 115 23.52 6.08 43.52
N THR A 116 23.90 5.18 44.42
CA THR A 116 23.03 4.11 44.94
C THR A 116 22.85 4.24 46.44
N GLU A 117 21.67 3.90 46.91
CA GLU A 117 21.29 3.88 48.33
C GLU A 117 20.40 2.68 48.60
N THR A 118 20.63 1.94 49.67
CA THR A 118 19.72 0.89 50.11
C THR A 118 18.48 1.51 50.76
N ILE A 119 17.30 1.07 50.37
CA ILE A 119 16.02 1.58 50.88
C ILE A 119 15.10 0.45 51.32
N ASP A 120 14.14 0.77 52.16
CA ASP A 120 13.02 -0.12 52.47
C ASP A 120 11.96 0.04 51.34
N LYS A 121 11.68 -1.03 50.59
CA LYS A 121 10.68 -1.08 49.54
C LYS A 121 9.84 -2.35 49.73
N PRO A 122 8.63 -2.22 50.27
CA PRO A 122 7.79 -3.37 50.62
C PRO A 122 7.38 -4.22 49.44
N THR A 123 7.18 -3.61 48.25
CA THR A 123 6.73 -4.28 47.04
C THR A 123 7.89 -4.55 46.09
N ARG A 124 7.85 -5.71 45.39
CA ARG A 124 8.77 -5.99 44.29
C ARG A 124 8.50 -5.06 43.09
N GLY A 125 9.38 -5.08 42.11
CA GLY A 125 9.25 -4.30 40.90
C GLY A 125 10.05 -3.02 40.89
N THR A 126 9.84 -2.18 39.90
CA THR A 126 10.63 -0.98 39.66
C THR A 126 9.73 0.25 39.54
N THR A 127 10.16 1.33 40.15
CA THR A 127 9.53 2.66 40.05
C THR A 127 10.56 3.63 39.49
N ILE A 128 10.24 4.28 38.37
CA ILE A 128 11.09 5.27 37.70
C ILE A 128 10.40 6.62 37.82
N THR A 129 11.05 7.57 38.44
CA THR A 129 10.56 8.96 38.55
C THR A 129 11.42 9.87 37.67
N LEU A 130 10.81 10.47 36.69
CA LEU A 130 11.39 11.46 35.78
C LEU A 130 11.11 12.85 36.38
N HIS A 131 12.14 13.57 36.77
CA HIS A 131 12.05 14.97 37.19
C HIS A 131 12.17 15.83 35.94
N LEU A 132 11.02 16.34 35.42
CA LEU A 132 10.95 17.00 34.12
C LEU A 132 11.71 18.34 34.13
N LYS A 133 12.33 18.62 33.00
CA LYS A 133 12.82 19.96 32.68
C LYS A 133 11.64 20.91 32.51
N ASP A 134 11.83 22.20 32.79
CA ASP A 134 10.76 23.20 32.75
C ASP A 134 10.09 23.26 31.36
N GLU A 135 10.85 23.11 30.28
CA GLU A 135 10.33 23.12 28.90
C GLU A 135 9.37 21.95 28.57
N TYR A 136 9.32 20.90 29.40
CA TYR A 136 8.46 19.73 29.21
C TYR A 136 7.38 19.62 30.30
N SER A 137 7.29 20.59 31.19
CA SER A 137 6.29 20.61 32.28
C SER A 137 5.13 21.60 32.00
N ASP A 138 5.23 22.44 30.92
CA ASP A 138 4.21 23.42 30.55
C ASP A 138 4.17 23.63 29.02
N GLY A 139 3.17 24.37 28.53
CA GLY A 139 3.00 24.73 27.12
C GLY A 139 2.65 23.55 26.20
N GLU A 140 3.04 23.64 24.93
CA GLU A 140 2.75 22.62 23.92
C GLU A 140 3.41 21.27 24.20
N ASN A 141 4.55 21.29 24.87
CA ASN A 141 5.31 20.09 25.21
C ASN A 141 5.05 19.56 26.63
N ASN A 142 3.92 19.94 27.23
CA ASN A 142 3.57 19.55 28.59
C ASN A 142 3.30 18.04 28.70
N TYR A 143 4.24 17.30 29.32
CA TYR A 143 4.08 15.87 29.61
C TYR A 143 3.36 15.62 30.96
N LEU A 144 2.97 16.66 31.71
CA LEU A 144 2.08 16.57 32.86
C LEU A 144 0.60 16.66 32.44
N ASP A 145 0.34 16.78 31.14
CA ASP A 145 -1.00 16.65 30.59
C ASP A 145 -1.38 15.17 30.41
N ARG A 146 -2.41 14.79 31.13
CA ARG A 146 -2.96 13.43 31.14
C ARG A 146 -3.41 12.97 29.74
N HIS A 147 -4.07 13.85 28.97
CA HIS A 147 -4.53 13.52 27.63
C HIS A 147 -3.37 13.24 26.68
N LYS A 148 -2.28 13.99 26.80
CA LYS A 148 -1.05 13.77 26.05
C LYS A 148 -0.42 12.41 26.39
N ILE A 149 -0.34 12.05 27.66
CA ILE A 149 0.18 10.73 28.07
C ILE A 149 -0.70 9.61 27.54
N LYS A 150 -2.03 9.71 27.68
CA LYS A 150 -2.97 8.73 27.12
C LYS A 150 -2.77 8.59 25.60
N SER A 151 -2.66 9.69 24.88
CA SER A 151 -2.42 9.69 23.43
C SER A 151 -1.09 9.00 23.06
N LEU A 152 0.00 9.25 23.81
CA LEU A 152 1.28 8.59 23.59
C LEU A 152 1.21 7.08 23.87
N VAL A 153 0.54 6.68 24.96
CA VAL A 153 0.33 5.26 25.28
C VAL A 153 -0.47 4.58 24.18
N ASN A 154 -1.57 5.17 23.74
CA ASN A 154 -2.39 4.63 22.68
C ASN A 154 -1.64 4.54 21.34
N LYS A 155 -0.77 5.50 21.05
CA LYS A 155 0.02 5.47 19.83
C LYS A 155 1.11 4.39 19.84
N TYR A 156 1.87 4.27 20.94
CA TYR A 156 3.11 3.49 20.96
C TYR A 156 3.00 2.16 21.71
N SER A 157 2.05 2.03 22.64
CA SER A 157 1.99 0.93 23.59
C SER A 157 0.59 0.34 23.78
N ASP A 158 -0.35 0.65 22.87
CA ASP A 158 -1.75 0.24 23.01
C ASP A 158 -1.90 -1.29 23.05
N HIS A 159 -1.10 -1.99 22.29
CA HIS A 159 -1.20 -3.43 22.08
C HIS A 159 -0.19 -4.28 22.85
N ILE A 160 0.62 -3.68 23.71
CA ILE A 160 1.51 -4.46 24.58
C ILE A 160 0.68 -5.34 25.52
N SER A 161 1.22 -6.51 25.88
CA SER A 161 0.48 -7.53 26.64
C SER A 161 0.30 -7.23 28.14
N LEU A 162 0.63 -6.03 28.58
CA LEU A 162 0.50 -5.58 29.95
C LEU A 162 -0.47 -4.40 30.02
N PRO A 163 -1.39 -4.36 30.99
CA PRO A 163 -2.22 -3.18 31.21
C PRO A 163 -1.35 -2.01 31.68
N ILE A 164 -1.52 -0.88 31.02
CA ILE A 164 -0.99 0.42 31.47
C ILE A 164 -2.13 1.16 32.13
N GLN A 165 -1.92 1.61 33.35
CA GLN A 165 -2.95 2.18 34.20
C GLN A 165 -2.59 3.60 34.61
N MET A 166 -3.59 4.45 34.71
CA MET A 166 -3.52 5.78 35.32
C MET A 166 -4.66 5.92 36.34
N ARG A 167 -4.49 6.82 37.34
CA ARG A 167 -5.58 7.14 38.27
C ARG A 167 -6.78 7.64 37.48
N LYS A 168 -7.96 7.15 37.84
CA LYS A 168 -9.21 7.56 37.20
C LYS A 168 -9.61 8.97 37.60
N GLU A 169 -9.98 9.81 36.66
CA GLU A 169 -10.56 11.12 36.90
C GLU A 169 -12.08 11.05 36.83
N VAL A 170 -12.74 11.70 37.78
CA VAL A 170 -14.18 11.89 37.76
C VAL A 170 -14.50 13.37 37.81
N TRP A 171 -15.54 13.78 37.06
CA TRP A 171 -16.04 15.15 37.14
C TRP A 171 -16.77 15.33 38.46
N GLN A 172 -16.32 16.27 39.28
CA GLN A 172 -16.97 16.63 40.54
C GLN A 172 -17.54 18.04 40.41
N GLU A 173 -18.86 18.13 40.46
CA GLU A 173 -19.58 19.41 40.43
C GLU A 173 -19.40 20.13 41.78
N GLU A 174 -19.12 21.43 41.74
CA GLU A 174 -19.23 22.28 42.91
C GLU A 174 -20.70 22.40 43.36
N ALA A 175 -20.93 22.23 44.63
CA ALA A 175 -22.28 22.42 45.19
C ALA A 175 -22.70 23.89 45.04
N LEU A 176 -23.72 24.13 44.19
CA LEU A 176 -24.28 25.46 44.03
C LEU A 176 -24.93 25.92 45.34
N SER A 177 -24.73 27.17 45.70
CA SER A 177 -25.53 27.82 46.75
C SER A 177 -27.01 27.84 46.38
N ASP A 178 -27.88 27.94 47.37
CA ASP A 178 -29.33 27.96 47.08
C ASP A 178 -29.74 29.19 46.23
N GLU A 179 -29.03 30.31 46.33
CA GLU A 179 -29.18 31.51 45.50
C GLU A 179 -28.77 31.27 44.06
N ASP A 180 -27.74 30.50 43.79
CA ASP A 180 -27.27 30.17 42.46
C ASP A 180 -28.16 29.14 41.77
N LYS A 181 -28.77 28.23 42.52
CA LYS A 181 -29.77 27.28 42.02
C LYS A 181 -31.06 28.03 41.59
N GLU A 182 -31.52 28.98 42.40
CA GLU A 182 -32.66 29.81 42.04
C GLU A 182 -32.38 30.73 40.84
N ALA A 183 -31.15 31.14 40.65
CA ALA A 183 -30.70 31.93 39.50
C ALA A 183 -30.49 31.13 38.23
N GLY A 184 -30.66 29.80 38.23
CA GLY A 184 -30.51 28.93 37.08
C GLY A 184 -29.07 28.80 36.57
N LYS A 185 -28.08 29.02 37.44
CA LYS A 185 -26.66 28.87 37.06
C LYS A 185 -26.30 27.37 36.93
N THR A 186 -25.51 27.05 35.93
CA THR A 186 -24.93 25.72 35.78
C THR A 186 -23.81 25.54 36.81
N PRO A 187 -23.71 24.37 37.49
CA PRO A 187 -22.61 24.10 38.40
C PRO A 187 -21.26 24.17 37.65
N ASN A 188 -20.34 24.85 38.24
CA ASN A 188 -18.92 24.67 37.88
C ASN A 188 -18.47 23.34 38.46
N GLY A 189 -17.48 22.71 37.84
CA GLY A 189 -16.88 21.49 38.35
C GLY A 189 -15.44 21.39 37.93
N GLU A 190 -14.75 20.49 38.55
CA GLU A 190 -13.39 20.13 38.19
C GLU A 190 -13.21 18.62 38.08
N TYR A 191 -12.22 18.19 37.31
CA TYR A 191 -11.82 16.78 37.30
C TYR A 191 -10.94 16.48 38.51
N VAL A 192 -11.37 15.52 39.32
CA VAL A 192 -10.67 15.10 40.52
C VAL A 192 -10.17 13.67 40.35
N LEU A 193 -8.88 13.44 40.69
CA LEU A 193 -8.29 12.12 40.70
C LEU A 193 -8.89 11.28 41.83
N THR A 194 -9.29 10.07 41.52
CA THR A 194 -9.75 9.07 42.48
C THR A 194 -8.64 8.10 42.84
N ASP A 195 -8.89 7.27 43.87
CA ASP A 195 -7.99 6.17 44.22
C ASP A 195 -8.08 4.95 43.29
N GLU A 196 -9.05 4.96 42.34
CA GLU A 196 -9.24 3.90 41.36
C GLU A 196 -8.25 4.02 40.21
N TRP A 197 -7.78 2.87 39.73
CA TRP A 197 -6.96 2.77 38.51
C TRP A 197 -7.81 2.44 37.32
N GLU A 198 -7.60 3.12 36.20
CA GLU A 198 -8.18 2.79 34.90
C GLU A 198 -7.10 2.33 33.92
N THR A 199 -7.35 1.26 33.19
CA THR A 199 -6.47 0.81 32.11
C THR A 199 -6.68 1.72 30.90
N ILE A 200 -5.58 2.28 30.37
CA ILE A 200 -5.58 3.29 29.31
C ILE A 200 -5.09 2.75 27.97
N ASN A 201 -4.69 1.49 27.89
CA ASN A 201 -4.35 0.79 26.66
C ASN A 201 -5.26 -0.44 26.48
N GLN A 202 -5.32 -0.98 25.26
CA GLN A 202 -6.12 -2.18 25.01
C GLN A 202 -5.50 -3.46 25.60
N ALA A 203 -4.18 -3.47 25.81
CA ALA A 203 -3.40 -4.60 26.32
C ALA A 203 -3.57 -5.92 25.52
N THR A 204 -4.24 -5.86 24.38
CA THR A 204 -4.47 -6.97 23.44
C THR A 204 -4.21 -6.51 22.02
N ALA A 205 -3.86 -7.44 21.16
CA ALA A 205 -3.68 -7.17 19.75
C ALA A 205 -4.54 -8.15 18.95
N LEU A 206 -5.51 -7.61 18.19
CA LEU A 206 -6.45 -8.43 17.42
C LEU A 206 -5.73 -9.46 16.54
N TRP A 207 -4.66 -9.03 15.88
CA TRP A 207 -3.88 -9.88 14.98
C TRP A 207 -3.11 -11.03 15.65
N THR A 208 -3.09 -11.09 16.97
CA THR A 208 -2.46 -12.19 17.70
C THR A 208 -3.43 -13.31 18.06
N LYS A 209 -4.74 -13.05 17.98
CA LYS A 209 -5.78 -14.07 18.15
C LYS A 209 -5.79 -15.01 16.93
N SER A 210 -6.31 -16.22 17.10
CA SER A 210 -6.59 -17.10 15.96
C SER A 210 -7.69 -16.49 15.07
N PRO A 211 -7.58 -16.52 13.72
CA PRO A 211 -8.63 -16.04 12.83
C PRO A 211 -10.01 -16.66 13.09
N SER A 212 -10.06 -17.89 13.64
CA SER A 212 -11.30 -18.56 14.00
C SER A 212 -11.98 -18.02 15.27
N GLU A 213 -11.28 -17.20 16.05
CA GLU A 213 -11.76 -16.60 17.30
C GLU A 213 -12.21 -15.14 17.10
N ILE A 214 -12.12 -14.62 15.89
CA ILE A 214 -12.43 -13.23 15.55
C ILE A 214 -13.62 -13.22 14.59
N ASP A 215 -14.66 -12.49 14.93
CA ASP A 215 -15.78 -12.30 14.03
C ASP A 215 -15.56 -11.15 13.04
N ALA A 216 -16.48 -11.02 12.08
CA ALA A 216 -16.38 -10.00 11.04
C ALA A 216 -16.53 -8.57 11.58
N GLU A 217 -17.29 -8.39 12.64
CA GLU A 217 -17.51 -7.08 13.26
C GLU A 217 -16.23 -6.59 13.95
N GLU A 218 -15.52 -7.47 14.69
CA GLU A 218 -14.23 -7.15 15.29
C GLU A 218 -13.19 -6.74 14.22
N TYR A 219 -13.15 -7.44 13.05
CA TYR A 219 -12.28 -7.04 11.93
C TYR A 219 -12.65 -5.69 11.35
N ASN A 220 -13.94 -5.40 11.18
CA ASN A 220 -14.43 -4.14 10.63
C ASN A 220 -14.16 -2.96 11.58
N GLU A 221 -14.40 -3.13 12.87
CA GLU A 221 -14.10 -2.10 13.88
C GLU A 221 -12.60 -1.82 13.96
N PHE A 222 -11.78 -2.88 13.94
CA PHE A 222 -10.34 -2.72 13.92
C PHE A 222 -9.87 -1.94 12.68
N TYR A 223 -10.42 -2.24 11.50
CA TYR A 223 -10.12 -1.50 10.28
C TYR A 223 -10.46 -0.01 10.41
N LYS A 224 -11.66 0.33 10.89
CA LYS A 224 -12.08 1.72 11.09
C LYS A 224 -11.16 2.47 12.04
N ASN A 225 -10.76 1.83 13.13
CA ASN A 225 -9.81 2.41 14.09
C ASN A 225 -8.40 2.58 13.50
N LEU A 226 -7.97 1.63 12.67
CA LEU A 226 -6.64 1.63 12.05
C LEU A 226 -6.48 2.72 10.99
N THR A 227 -7.53 2.91 10.18
CA THR A 227 -7.50 3.77 8.98
C THR A 227 -8.19 5.10 9.17
N HIS A 228 -8.98 5.25 10.23
CA HIS A 228 -9.92 6.37 10.45
C HIS A 228 -10.95 6.49 9.31
N ASP A 229 -11.23 5.40 8.61
CA ASP A 229 -12.28 5.31 7.61
C ASP A 229 -13.64 5.08 8.31
N PHE A 230 -14.70 5.62 7.74
CA PHE A 230 -16.07 5.40 8.24
C PHE A 230 -16.71 4.16 7.61
N ASP A 231 -16.24 3.78 6.44
CA ASP A 231 -16.72 2.59 5.73
C ASP A 231 -16.04 1.31 6.25
N GLU A 232 -16.69 0.18 6.05
CA GLU A 232 -16.09 -1.13 6.27
C GLU A 232 -15.11 -1.46 5.14
N PRO A 233 -14.12 -2.32 5.37
CA PRO A 233 -13.25 -2.78 4.31
C PRO A 233 -14.02 -3.62 3.27
N LEU A 234 -13.54 -3.68 2.05
CA LEU A 234 -14.07 -4.58 1.03
C LEU A 234 -13.81 -6.05 1.40
N THR A 235 -12.59 -6.31 1.85
CA THR A 235 -12.15 -7.65 2.27
C THR A 235 -10.85 -7.54 3.07
N TRP A 236 -10.48 -8.64 3.71
CA TRP A 236 -9.22 -8.74 4.46
C TRP A 236 -8.61 -10.14 4.39
N THR A 237 -7.38 -10.23 4.83
CA THR A 237 -6.69 -11.50 5.05
C THR A 237 -5.86 -11.40 6.33
N HIS A 238 -5.95 -12.46 7.16
CA HIS A 238 -5.25 -12.56 8.42
C HIS A 238 -4.47 -13.87 8.45
N ASN A 239 -3.15 -13.80 8.60
CA ASN A 239 -2.28 -14.98 8.61
C ASN A 239 -1.11 -14.82 9.57
N ARG A 240 -0.70 -15.94 10.12
CA ARG A 240 0.59 -16.11 10.78
C ARG A 240 1.54 -16.85 9.83
N VAL A 241 2.66 -16.24 9.54
CA VAL A 241 3.72 -16.81 8.72
C VAL A 241 4.77 -17.40 9.65
N GLU A 242 5.02 -18.70 9.50
CA GLU A 242 6.00 -19.46 10.28
C GLU A 242 7.11 -19.94 9.36
N GLY A 243 8.36 -19.84 9.80
CA GLY A 243 9.53 -20.23 9.03
C GLY A 243 10.79 -19.57 9.57
N ARG A 244 11.74 -19.27 8.70
CA ARG A 244 12.95 -18.53 9.06
C ARG A 244 12.62 -17.14 9.64
N LEU A 245 11.59 -16.50 9.11
CA LEU A 245 11.00 -15.28 9.64
C LEU A 245 9.61 -15.59 10.17
N GLN A 246 9.34 -15.14 11.37
CA GLN A 246 8.02 -15.26 11.98
C GLN A 246 7.38 -13.88 12.04
N TYR A 247 6.23 -13.76 11.40
CA TYR A 247 5.42 -12.54 11.47
C TYR A 247 3.94 -12.83 11.28
N THR A 248 3.12 -11.98 11.83
CA THR A 248 1.68 -11.95 11.61
C THR A 248 1.35 -10.81 10.67
N GLN A 249 0.46 -11.05 9.73
CA GLN A 249 -0.05 -10.05 8.80
C GLN A 249 -1.59 -10.03 8.86
N LEU A 250 -2.12 -8.83 9.07
CA LEU A 250 -3.55 -8.52 8.93
C LEU A 250 -3.67 -7.40 7.91
N LEU A 251 -4.10 -7.75 6.69
CA LEU A 251 -4.13 -6.85 5.54
C LEU A 251 -5.56 -6.64 5.08
N TYR A 252 -5.91 -5.39 4.82
CA TYR A 252 -7.23 -4.95 4.38
C TYR A 252 -7.19 -4.32 3.00
N ILE A 253 -8.23 -4.52 2.23
CA ILE A 253 -8.50 -3.80 0.98
C ILE A 253 -9.69 -2.87 1.25
N PRO A 254 -9.52 -1.55 1.11
CA PRO A 254 -10.61 -0.58 1.25
C PRO A 254 -11.73 -0.79 0.23
N LYS A 255 -12.95 -0.31 0.52
CA LYS A 255 -14.05 -0.29 -0.47
C LYS A 255 -13.85 0.75 -1.56
N LYS A 256 -13.22 1.89 -1.21
CA LYS A 256 -13.01 3.02 -2.11
C LYS A 256 -11.56 3.45 -2.14
N ALA A 257 -11.12 3.89 -3.30
CA ALA A 257 -9.82 4.49 -3.45
C ALA A 257 -9.81 5.87 -2.74
N PRO A 258 -8.80 6.16 -1.90
CA PRO A 258 -8.62 7.50 -1.37
C PRO A 258 -8.34 8.48 -2.52
N PHE A 259 -8.83 9.72 -2.40
CA PHE A 259 -8.72 10.75 -3.46
C PHE A 259 -7.27 11.06 -3.84
N ASP A 260 -6.35 10.80 -2.95
CA ASP A 260 -4.92 11.08 -3.05
C ASP A 260 -4.07 9.84 -3.40
N LEU A 261 -4.71 8.71 -3.77
CA LEU A 261 -4.03 7.44 -4.13
C LEU A 261 -2.90 7.62 -5.17
N TYR A 262 -3.03 8.59 -6.07
CA TYR A 262 -2.08 8.89 -7.14
C TYR A 262 -1.14 10.07 -6.83
N HIS A 263 -1.24 10.68 -5.64
CA HIS A 263 -0.37 11.76 -5.23
C HIS A 263 0.98 11.23 -4.73
N ARG A 264 2.08 11.75 -5.28
CA ARG A 264 3.44 11.28 -4.96
C ARG A 264 3.89 11.54 -3.53
N GLU A 265 3.31 12.53 -2.87
CA GLU A 265 3.69 12.95 -1.52
C GLU A 265 2.91 12.23 -0.41
N GLN A 266 1.91 11.43 -0.78
CA GLN A 266 1.13 10.73 0.21
C GLN A 266 1.91 9.56 0.77
N LYS A 267 1.97 9.51 2.10
CA LYS A 267 2.49 8.37 2.83
C LYS A 267 1.53 7.19 2.68
N HIS A 268 2.07 6.07 2.30
CA HIS A 268 1.36 4.81 2.15
C HIS A 268 2.20 3.71 2.78
N GLY A 269 1.57 2.63 3.15
CA GLY A 269 2.25 1.50 3.76
C GLY A 269 1.44 0.85 4.86
N LEU A 270 2.10 -0.05 5.57
CA LEU A 270 1.52 -0.81 6.66
C LEU A 270 2.03 -0.29 8.00
N LYS A 271 1.21 -0.43 9.05
CA LYS A 271 1.71 -0.23 10.42
C LYS A 271 2.61 -1.40 10.79
N LEU A 272 3.82 -1.09 11.19
CA LEU A 272 4.80 -2.07 11.64
C LEU A 272 4.84 -2.12 13.15
N TYR A 273 4.73 -3.32 13.68
CA TYR A 273 4.97 -3.66 15.08
C TYR A 273 6.11 -4.68 15.19
N VAL A 274 6.85 -4.60 16.25
CA VAL A 274 7.80 -5.63 16.66
C VAL A 274 7.42 -6.08 18.08
N LYS A 275 7.01 -7.35 18.20
CA LYS A 275 6.51 -7.90 19.47
C LYS A 275 5.41 -7.03 20.09
N ARG A 276 4.43 -6.61 19.28
CA ARG A 276 3.28 -5.75 19.66
C ARG A 276 3.65 -4.30 20.04
N VAL A 277 4.91 -3.91 19.92
CA VAL A 277 5.33 -2.51 20.10
C VAL A 277 5.30 -1.83 18.75
N PHE A 278 4.60 -0.70 18.68
CA PHE A 278 4.55 0.14 17.50
C PHE A 278 5.96 0.66 17.14
N ILE A 279 6.33 0.48 15.88
CA ILE A 279 7.60 0.95 15.33
C ILE A 279 7.38 2.15 14.42
N MET A 280 6.50 2.00 13.43
CA MET A 280 6.21 3.09 12.49
C MET A 280 4.85 2.92 11.79
N ASP A 281 4.28 4.05 11.43
CA ASP A 281 3.23 4.11 10.40
C ASP A 281 3.89 4.08 9.01
N ASP A 282 3.08 3.73 8.00
CA ASP A 282 3.44 3.88 6.59
C ASP A 282 4.79 3.22 6.24
N ALA A 283 4.97 1.96 6.67
CA ALA A 283 6.14 1.16 6.31
C ALA A 283 6.09 0.77 4.82
N GLU A 284 6.48 1.72 3.95
CA GLU A 284 6.43 1.60 2.49
C GLU A 284 7.27 0.43 1.98
N GLN A 285 8.35 0.10 2.70
CA GLN A 285 9.25 -1.00 2.34
C GLN A 285 8.58 -2.38 2.41
N LEU A 286 7.44 -2.50 3.10
CA LEU A 286 6.74 -3.76 3.31
C LEU A 286 5.69 -4.09 2.25
N LEU A 287 5.46 -3.20 1.29
CA LEU A 287 4.58 -3.40 0.14
C LEU A 287 5.19 -2.81 -1.13
N PRO A 288 5.00 -3.43 -2.31
CA PRO A 288 5.28 -2.78 -3.58
C PRO A 288 4.29 -1.64 -3.86
N MET A 289 4.72 -0.65 -4.66
CA MET A 289 3.96 0.56 -4.93
C MET A 289 2.61 0.31 -5.60
N TYR A 290 2.50 -0.69 -6.45
CA TYR A 290 1.24 -1.04 -7.11
C TYR A 290 0.18 -1.63 -6.14
N LEU A 291 0.56 -1.92 -4.89
CA LEU A 291 -0.34 -2.35 -3.82
C LEU A 291 -0.53 -1.28 -2.72
N ARG A 292 -0.18 -0.01 -2.99
CA ARG A 292 -0.26 1.09 -2.03
C ARG A 292 -1.64 1.37 -1.44
N PHE A 293 -2.69 0.82 -2.04
CA PHE A 293 -4.04 0.89 -1.50
C PHE A 293 -4.28 -0.04 -0.30
N VAL A 294 -3.41 -1.04 -0.09
CA VAL A 294 -3.54 -1.99 1.02
C VAL A 294 -3.24 -1.29 2.33
N LYS A 295 -4.10 -1.50 3.33
CA LYS A 295 -3.92 -1.05 4.70
C LYS A 295 -3.74 -2.26 5.62
N GLY A 296 -3.16 -2.06 6.78
CA GLY A 296 -3.03 -3.19 7.70
C GLY A 296 -1.84 -3.10 8.64
N VAL A 297 -1.59 -4.23 9.26
CA VAL A 297 -0.57 -4.40 10.31
C VAL A 297 0.35 -5.56 9.97
N ILE A 298 1.63 -5.36 10.17
CA ILE A 298 2.65 -6.40 10.26
C ILE A 298 3.22 -6.40 11.66
N ASP A 299 3.23 -7.54 12.32
CA ASP A 299 3.89 -7.73 13.61
C ASP A 299 4.92 -8.86 13.49
N THR A 300 6.16 -8.57 13.76
CA THR A 300 7.27 -9.51 13.62
C THR A 300 8.08 -9.62 14.91
N ALA A 301 8.63 -10.81 15.18
CA ALA A 301 9.53 -11.01 16.32
C ALA A 301 11.00 -10.68 15.98
N ASP A 302 11.40 -10.78 14.70
CA ASP A 302 12.79 -10.98 14.30
C ASP A 302 13.34 -9.92 13.35
N LEU A 303 12.63 -8.79 13.15
CA LEU A 303 13.10 -7.78 12.21
C LEU A 303 14.32 -7.04 12.78
N PRO A 304 15.43 -6.95 12.05
CA PRO A 304 16.58 -6.16 12.50
C PRO A 304 16.23 -4.67 12.46
N LEU A 305 16.10 -4.07 13.63
CA LEU A 305 15.97 -2.63 13.82
C LEU A 305 17.34 -2.05 14.18
N ASN A 306 17.58 -0.80 13.78
CA ASN A 306 18.71 -0.04 14.33
C ASN A 306 18.39 0.43 15.76
N VAL A 307 19.35 1.10 16.41
CA VAL A 307 19.20 1.61 17.79
C VAL A 307 18.02 2.60 17.92
N SER A 308 17.75 3.38 16.87
CA SER A 308 16.60 4.30 16.80
C SER A 308 15.27 3.60 16.44
N ARG A 309 15.24 2.27 16.35
CA ARG A 309 14.09 1.46 15.93
C ARG A 309 13.57 1.78 14.53
N GLU A 310 14.45 2.21 13.62
CA GLU A 310 14.13 2.39 12.23
C GLU A 310 14.42 1.11 11.45
N LEU A 311 13.63 0.87 10.40
CA LEU A 311 13.84 -0.23 9.49
C LEU A 311 15.17 -0.08 8.73
N LEU A 312 15.95 -1.15 8.69
CA LEU A 312 17.07 -1.24 7.77
C LEU A 312 16.52 -1.50 6.36
N GLN A 313 16.49 -0.45 5.53
CA GLN A 313 15.78 -0.41 4.24
C GLN A 313 16.15 -1.55 3.27
N GLU A 314 17.36 -2.08 3.33
CA GLU A 314 17.87 -3.11 2.42
C GLU A 314 18.06 -4.49 3.06
N SER A 315 17.36 -4.78 4.17
CA SER A 315 17.51 -6.10 4.78
C SER A 315 16.81 -7.18 3.95
N ARG A 316 17.42 -8.38 3.87
CA ARG A 316 16.81 -9.55 3.22
C ARG A 316 15.45 -9.91 3.85
N ASP A 317 15.27 -9.61 5.11
CA ASP A 317 14.08 -9.93 5.87
C ASP A 317 12.93 -8.99 5.53
N VAL A 318 13.19 -7.70 5.37
CA VAL A 318 12.22 -6.71 4.87
C VAL A 318 11.74 -7.10 3.47
N LYS A 319 12.67 -7.46 2.57
CA LYS A 319 12.32 -7.93 1.23
C LYS A 319 11.45 -9.19 1.26
N ALA A 320 11.79 -10.16 2.12
CA ALA A 320 11.02 -11.40 2.23
C ALA A 320 9.59 -11.15 2.73
N ILE A 321 9.39 -10.22 3.68
CA ILE A 321 8.07 -9.80 4.16
C ILE A 321 7.31 -9.08 3.04
N ARG A 322 7.95 -8.15 2.32
CA ARG A 322 7.36 -7.44 1.17
C ARG A 322 6.85 -8.41 0.11
N ASP A 323 7.69 -9.36 -0.30
CA ASP A 323 7.33 -10.35 -1.32
C ASP A 323 6.22 -11.30 -0.81
N GLY A 324 6.24 -11.62 0.49
CA GLY A 324 5.19 -12.41 1.15
C GLY A 324 3.85 -11.67 1.18
N ASN A 325 3.85 -10.40 1.53
CA ASN A 325 2.66 -9.54 1.53
C ASN A 325 2.08 -9.41 0.12
N ALA A 326 2.91 -9.14 -0.89
CA ALA A 326 2.48 -9.04 -2.28
C ALA A 326 1.80 -10.33 -2.75
N ARG A 327 2.44 -11.49 -2.55
CA ARG A 327 1.86 -12.79 -2.90
C ARG A 327 0.53 -13.04 -2.19
N ARG A 328 0.42 -12.65 -0.92
CA ARG A 328 -0.81 -12.85 -0.15
C ARG A 328 -1.97 -12.02 -0.64
N VAL A 329 -1.73 -10.74 -0.93
CA VAL A 329 -2.74 -9.83 -1.51
C VAL A 329 -3.19 -10.35 -2.88
N LEU A 330 -2.26 -10.72 -3.76
CA LEU A 330 -2.60 -11.27 -5.07
C LEU A 330 -3.39 -12.58 -4.97
N THR A 331 -3.08 -13.44 -3.99
CA THR A 331 -3.84 -14.67 -3.73
C THR A 331 -5.26 -14.36 -3.24
N LEU A 332 -5.42 -13.37 -2.36
CA LEU A 332 -6.73 -12.90 -1.91
C LEU A 332 -7.57 -12.42 -3.09
N LEU A 333 -7.00 -11.55 -3.93
CA LEU A 333 -7.67 -11.04 -5.12
C LEU A 333 -8.05 -12.16 -6.10
N ALA A 334 -7.15 -13.12 -6.32
CA ALA A 334 -7.41 -14.28 -7.18
C ALA A 334 -8.55 -15.14 -6.64
N SER A 335 -8.67 -15.29 -5.33
CA SER A 335 -9.78 -16.03 -4.71
C SER A 335 -11.14 -15.36 -4.90
N LEU A 336 -11.18 -14.03 -4.99
CA LEU A 336 -12.39 -13.28 -5.33
C LEU A 336 -12.70 -13.40 -6.83
N ALA A 337 -11.68 -13.18 -7.67
CA ALA A 337 -11.83 -13.14 -9.13
C ALA A 337 -12.23 -14.49 -9.74
N GLY A 338 -11.74 -15.59 -9.17
CA GLY A 338 -11.98 -16.96 -9.67
C GLY A 338 -13.09 -17.71 -8.95
N SER A 339 -13.88 -17.04 -8.10
CA SER A 339 -14.97 -17.69 -7.35
C SER A 339 -16.23 -17.78 -8.22
N ASP A 340 -16.97 -18.88 -8.07
CA ASP A 340 -18.33 -19.02 -8.63
C ASP A 340 -19.41 -18.32 -7.78
N ASP A 341 -19.03 -17.82 -6.61
CA ASP A 341 -19.90 -17.07 -5.69
C ASP A 341 -20.11 -15.64 -6.20
N SER A 342 -21.37 -15.26 -6.43
CA SER A 342 -21.75 -13.95 -6.96
C SER A 342 -21.27 -12.79 -6.08
N ASP A 343 -21.34 -12.94 -4.76
CA ASP A 343 -20.92 -11.89 -3.82
C ASP A 343 -19.42 -11.64 -3.91
N LYS A 344 -18.62 -12.69 -4.08
CA LYS A 344 -17.17 -12.55 -4.30
C LYS A 344 -16.84 -11.96 -5.65
N GLN A 345 -17.56 -12.35 -6.70
CA GLN A 345 -17.41 -11.75 -8.03
C GLN A 345 -17.74 -10.26 -8.00
N ASP A 346 -18.82 -9.86 -7.33
CA ASP A 346 -19.22 -8.45 -7.22
C ASP A 346 -18.24 -7.64 -6.39
N LYS A 347 -17.68 -8.23 -5.33
CA LYS A 347 -16.55 -7.64 -4.59
C LYS A 347 -15.34 -7.44 -5.49
N TYR A 348 -15.02 -8.42 -6.36
CA TYR A 348 -13.91 -8.28 -7.28
C TYR A 348 -14.13 -7.19 -8.33
N LYS A 349 -15.34 -7.08 -8.89
CA LYS A 349 -15.72 -6.00 -9.82
C LYS A 349 -15.59 -4.63 -9.15
N ALA A 350 -16.10 -4.50 -7.91
CA ALA A 350 -15.97 -3.27 -7.12
C ALA A 350 -14.49 -2.93 -6.85
N PHE A 351 -13.69 -3.91 -6.47
CA PHE A 351 -12.24 -3.75 -6.31
C PHE A 351 -11.58 -3.23 -7.59
N PHE A 352 -11.86 -3.87 -8.73
CA PHE A 352 -11.20 -3.52 -9.98
C PHE A 352 -11.62 -2.15 -10.51
N ALA A 353 -12.86 -1.73 -10.26
CA ALA A 353 -13.34 -0.39 -10.58
C ALA A 353 -12.56 0.72 -9.84
N GLU A 354 -12.18 0.47 -8.59
CA GLU A 354 -11.48 1.44 -7.75
C GLU A 354 -9.94 1.37 -7.90
N PHE A 355 -9.38 0.16 -8.01
CA PHE A 355 -7.94 -0.09 -7.91
C PHE A 355 -7.33 -0.75 -9.15
N GLY A 356 -8.12 -0.97 -10.21
CA GLY A 356 -7.64 -1.65 -11.40
C GLY A 356 -6.47 -0.93 -12.09
N GLU A 357 -6.49 0.40 -12.12
CA GLU A 357 -5.41 1.18 -12.74
C GLU A 357 -4.09 1.04 -11.97
N VAL A 358 -4.14 1.16 -10.64
CA VAL A 358 -2.92 1.01 -9.83
C VAL A 358 -2.40 -0.43 -9.84
N LEU A 359 -3.29 -1.43 -9.91
CA LEU A 359 -2.89 -2.83 -10.03
C LEU A 359 -2.11 -3.11 -11.32
N LYS A 360 -2.48 -2.47 -12.44
CA LYS A 360 -1.79 -2.59 -13.73
C LYS A 360 -0.34 -2.11 -13.69
N GLU A 361 0.00 -1.17 -12.80
CA GLU A 361 1.37 -0.71 -12.60
C GLU A 361 2.31 -1.87 -12.22
N GLY A 362 1.76 -2.88 -11.55
CA GLY A 362 2.49 -4.08 -11.15
C GLY A 362 3.09 -4.88 -12.30
N LEU A 363 2.57 -4.77 -13.53
CA LEU A 363 3.16 -5.43 -14.70
C LEU A 363 4.59 -4.96 -14.98
N GLY A 364 4.89 -3.68 -14.73
CA GLY A 364 6.23 -3.13 -14.90
C GLY A 364 7.09 -3.18 -13.63
N GLU A 365 6.43 -3.21 -12.46
CA GLU A 365 7.13 -3.11 -11.17
C GLU A 365 7.51 -4.48 -10.59
N ASP A 366 6.67 -5.51 -10.76
CA ASP A 366 6.81 -6.82 -10.12
C ASP A 366 6.83 -7.96 -11.13
N GLN A 367 7.96 -8.14 -11.79
CA GLN A 367 8.14 -9.20 -12.79
C GLN A 367 7.95 -10.61 -12.21
N ALA A 368 8.26 -10.82 -10.93
CA ALA A 368 8.10 -12.12 -10.28
C ALA A 368 6.62 -12.53 -10.15
N ASN A 369 5.70 -11.58 -10.08
CA ASN A 369 4.27 -11.81 -9.99
C ASN A 369 3.49 -11.40 -11.26
N GLN A 370 4.18 -11.06 -12.35
CA GLN A 370 3.58 -10.54 -13.59
C GLN A 370 2.45 -11.42 -14.12
N GLU A 371 2.66 -12.73 -14.17
CA GLU A 371 1.63 -13.69 -14.61
C GLU A 371 0.40 -13.69 -13.67
N ARG A 372 0.62 -13.60 -12.36
CA ARG A 372 -0.47 -13.51 -11.37
C ARG A 372 -1.26 -12.22 -11.54
N ILE A 373 -0.58 -11.11 -11.77
CA ILE A 373 -1.21 -9.81 -12.02
C ILE A 373 -2.00 -9.86 -13.32
N ALA A 374 -1.43 -10.38 -14.41
CA ALA A 374 -2.10 -10.49 -15.70
C ALA A 374 -3.44 -11.25 -15.62
N LYS A 375 -3.51 -12.31 -14.80
CA LYS A 375 -4.76 -13.07 -14.56
C LYS A 375 -5.85 -12.24 -13.86
N LEU A 376 -5.45 -11.20 -13.14
CA LEU A 376 -6.36 -10.34 -12.38
C LEU A 376 -6.91 -9.16 -13.21
N LEU A 377 -6.30 -8.83 -14.35
CA LEU A 377 -6.71 -7.67 -15.14
C LEU A 377 -8.06 -7.89 -15.83
N ARG A 378 -8.82 -6.81 -15.97
CA ARG A 378 -10.13 -6.78 -16.62
C ARG A 378 -10.20 -5.63 -17.61
N TYR A 379 -10.91 -5.87 -18.71
CA TYR A 379 -11.03 -4.93 -19.79
C TYR A 379 -12.44 -4.96 -20.39
N ALA A 380 -12.83 -3.87 -21.05
CA ALA A 380 -13.90 -3.87 -22.03
C ALA A 380 -13.43 -4.52 -23.34
N THR A 381 -14.35 -4.99 -24.16
CA THR A 381 -14.05 -5.57 -25.47
C THR A 381 -15.04 -5.07 -26.52
N THR A 382 -14.83 -5.44 -27.76
CA THR A 382 -15.82 -5.18 -28.83
C THR A 382 -17.14 -5.90 -28.61
N ASN A 383 -17.19 -6.90 -27.73
CA ASN A 383 -18.39 -7.69 -27.42
C ASN A 383 -19.07 -7.26 -26.12
N ASP A 384 -18.33 -6.61 -25.21
CA ASP A 384 -18.85 -6.15 -23.91
C ASP A 384 -18.21 -4.83 -23.49
N ASP A 385 -19.04 -3.81 -23.31
CA ASP A 385 -18.61 -2.48 -22.88
C ASP A 385 -18.19 -2.41 -21.40
N ASN A 386 -18.55 -3.41 -20.62
CA ASN A 386 -18.17 -3.47 -19.21
C ASN A 386 -16.71 -3.96 -19.06
N VAL A 387 -16.01 -3.40 -18.09
CA VAL A 387 -14.62 -3.75 -17.78
C VAL A 387 -14.57 -5.04 -16.93
N HIS A 388 -15.05 -6.16 -17.54
CA HIS A 388 -15.18 -7.43 -16.83
C HIS A 388 -14.43 -8.59 -17.49
N THR A 389 -14.01 -8.46 -18.73
CA THR A 389 -13.34 -9.53 -19.48
C THR A 389 -11.88 -9.66 -19.05
N SER A 390 -11.49 -10.85 -18.60
CA SER A 390 -10.09 -11.21 -18.38
C SER A 390 -9.42 -11.68 -19.68
N PHE A 391 -8.09 -11.77 -19.69
CA PHE A 391 -7.36 -12.41 -20.79
C PHE A 391 -7.75 -13.89 -20.96
N ALA A 392 -8.04 -14.58 -19.85
CA ALA A 392 -8.49 -15.97 -19.89
C ALA A 392 -9.88 -16.10 -20.54
N ASP A 393 -10.83 -15.21 -20.22
CA ASP A 393 -12.16 -15.18 -20.85
C ASP A 393 -12.07 -14.89 -22.34
N TYR A 394 -11.23 -13.93 -22.72
CA TYR A 394 -10.97 -13.64 -24.14
C TYR A 394 -10.40 -14.87 -24.85
N LYS A 395 -9.36 -15.49 -24.27
CA LYS A 395 -8.72 -16.69 -24.86
C LYS A 395 -9.70 -17.84 -25.05
N ALA A 396 -10.61 -18.05 -24.09
CA ALA A 396 -11.66 -19.07 -24.20
C ALA A 396 -12.66 -18.82 -25.35
N ARG A 397 -12.79 -17.57 -25.81
CA ARG A 397 -13.68 -17.15 -26.93
C ARG A 397 -12.94 -16.92 -28.25
N MET A 398 -11.62 -17.13 -28.28
CA MET A 398 -10.83 -16.99 -29.52
C MET A 398 -11.37 -17.93 -30.62
N LYS A 399 -11.34 -17.44 -31.85
CA LYS A 399 -11.72 -18.25 -33.01
C LYS A 399 -10.68 -19.31 -33.32
N GLU A 400 -11.13 -20.40 -33.90
CA GLU A 400 -10.22 -21.41 -34.46
C GLU A 400 -9.29 -20.76 -35.50
N GLY A 401 -7.98 -21.00 -35.40
CA GLY A 401 -6.97 -20.38 -36.25
C GLY A 401 -6.51 -18.98 -35.83
N GLN A 402 -7.13 -18.38 -34.80
CA GLN A 402 -6.66 -17.11 -34.22
C GLN A 402 -5.37 -17.32 -33.44
N LYS A 403 -4.32 -16.53 -33.74
CA LYS A 403 -2.97 -16.73 -33.20
C LYS A 403 -2.62 -15.79 -32.05
N ALA A 404 -3.39 -14.72 -31.82
CA ALA A 404 -3.08 -13.69 -30.85
C ALA A 404 -4.32 -13.18 -30.10
N ILE A 405 -4.10 -12.65 -28.93
CA ILE A 405 -5.05 -11.79 -28.21
C ILE A 405 -4.88 -10.38 -28.78
N TYR A 406 -5.90 -9.85 -29.44
CA TYR A 406 -5.88 -8.53 -30.05
C TYR A 406 -6.37 -7.48 -29.09
N TYR A 407 -5.67 -6.35 -29.01
CA TYR A 407 -6.07 -5.20 -28.21
C TYR A 407 -5.84 -3.89 -28.93
N LEU A 408 -6.61 -2.87 -28.55
CA LEU A 408 -6.52 -1.50 -29.02
C LEU A 408 -6.45 -0.57 -27.82
N THR A 409 -5.47 0.33 -27.79
CA THR A 409 -5.40 1.41 -26.82
C THR A 409 -6.03 2.67 -27.38
N ALA A 410 -6.90 3.35 -26.60
CA ALA A 410 -7.56 4.57 -27.03
C ALA A 410 -7.83 5.49 -25.82
N GLU A 411 -8.13 6.76 -26.08
CA GLU A 411 -8.38 7.75 -25.02
C GLU A 411 -9.65 7.43 -24.21
N ASN A 412 -10.66 6.89 -24.85
CA ASN A 412 -11.93 6.49 -24.22
C ASN A 412 -12.62 5.40 -25.04
N LEU A 413 -13.66 4.79 -24.45
CA LEU A 413 -14.38 3.68 -25.06
C LEU A 413 -15.07 4.06 -26.36
N THR A 414 -15.61 5.28 -26.48
CA THR A 414 -16.27 5.76 -27.70
C THR A 414 -15.27 5.88 -28.84
N ALA A 415 -14.10 6.46 -28.59
CA ALA A 415 -13.01 6.55 -29.58
C ALA A 415 -12.54 5.16 -30.00
N ALA A 416 -12.33 4.26 -29.02
CA ALA A 416 -11.95 2.87 -29.32
C ALA A 416 -12.95 2.17 -30.25
N LYS A 417 -14.24 2.24 -29.94
CA LYS A 417 -15.31 1.56 -30.71
C LYS A 417 -15.48 2.10 -32.11
N ASN A 418 -15.16 3.35 -32.36
CA ASN A 418 -15.26 4.02 -33.65
C ASN A 418 -13.95 4.01 -34.45
N SER A 419 -12.88 3.42 -33.90
CA SER A 419 -11.59 3.38 -34.59
C SER A 419 -11.65 2.55 -35.87
N PRO A 420 -11.12 3.08 -36.98
CA PRO A 420 -10.99 2.33 -38.24
C PRO A 420 -10.14 1.05 -38.10
N GLN A 421 -9.29 0.98 -37.11
CA GLN A 421 -8.48 -0.21 -36.78
C GLN A 421 -9.33 -1.46 -36.55
N LEU A 422 -10.60 -1.30 -36.12
CA LEU A 422 -11.50 -2.39 -35.79
C LEU A 422 -12.27 -2.95 -37.00
N GLU A 423 -12.24 -2.31 -38.17
CA GLU A 423 -13.15 -2.64 -39.26
C GLU A 423 -13.05 -4.10 -39.72
N VAL A 424 -11.84 -4.60 -40.01
CA VAL A 424 -11.66 -6.01 -40.43
C VAL A 424 -12.01 -6.99 -39.31
N PHE A 425 -11.74 -6.62 -38.04
CA PHE A 425 -12.05 -7.46 -36.87
C PHE A 425 -13.57 -7.61 -36.73
N LYS A 426 -14.31 -6.50 -36.84
CA LYS A 426 -15.78 -6.50 -36.85
C LYS A 426 -16.33 -7.32 -38.02
N LYS A 427 -15.82 -7.13 -39.27
CA LYS A 427 -16.23 -7.88 -40.46
C LYS A 427 -16.03 -9.39 -40.27
N LYS A 428 -14.91 -9.77 -39.70
CA LYS A 428 -14.57 -11.19 -39.44
C LYS A 428 -15.12 -11.72 -38.12
N GLY A 429 -15.78 -10.87 -37.30
CA GLY A 429 -16.33 -11.23 -35.99
C GLY A 429 -15.25 -11.66 -34.99
N ILE A 430 -14.07 -11.04 -35.05
CA ILE A 430 -12.96 -11.25 -34.12
C ILE A 430 -13.09 -10.25 -32.97
N GLU A 431 -13.11 -10.74 -31.76
CA GLU A 431 -13.15 -9.90 -30.57
C GLU A 431 -11.81 -9.15 -30.39
N VAL A 432 -11.88 -7.89 -29.98
CA VAL A 432 -10.71 -7.05 -29.64
C VAL A 432 -10.90 -6.45 -28.26
N ILE A 433 -9.87 -6.52 -27.43
CA ILE A 433 -9.84 -5.86 -26.12
C ILE A 433 -9.68 -4.35 -26.32
N LEU A 434 -10.50 -3.57 -25.62
CA LEU A 434 -10.48 -2.11 -25.68
C LEU A 434 -9.87 -1.57 -24.38
N MET A 435 -8.65 -1.05 -24.49
CA MET A 435 -7.87 -0.52 -23.38
C MET A 435 -7.95 1.00 -23.35
N THR A 436 -8.61 1.56 -22.34
CA THR A 436 -8.93 3.00 -22.28
C THR A 436 -8.39 3.70 -21.05
N SER A 437 -7.63 3.01 -20.22
CA SER A 437 -6.92 3.58 -19.07
C SER A 437 -5.59 4.18 -19.51
N ARG A 438 -5.20 5.28 -18.88
CA ARG A 438 -3.92 5.96 -19.15
C ARG A 438 -2.70 5.07 -18.91
N VAL A 439 -2.82 4.10 -18.01
CA VAL A 439 -1.72 3.19 -17.66
C VAL A 439 -1.59 2.04 -18.67
N ASP A 440 -2.63 1.75 -19.47
CA ASP A 440 -2.67 0.55 -20.31
C ASP A 440 -1.54 0.49 -21.32
N GLU A 441 -1.29 1.57 -22.05
CA GLU A 441 -0.22 1.56 -23.06
C GLU A 441 1.17 1.37 -22.43
N TRP A 442 1.41 2.00 -21.28
CA TRP A 442 2.65 1.81 -20.53
C TRP A 442 2.76 0.36 -20.00
N ALA A 443 1.70 -0.15 -19.41
CA ALA A 443 1.67 -1.50 -18.83
C ALA A 443 1.91 -2.59 -19.89
N MET A 444 1.36 -2.42 -21.11
CA MET A 444 1.53 -3.36 -22.20
C MET A 444 2.94 -3.38 -22.81
N ASN A 445 3.83 -2.46 -22.44
CA ASN A 445 5.24 -2.57 -22.78
C ASN A 445 5.98 -3.66 -21.99
N PHE A 446 5.35 -4.20 -20.94
CA PHE A 446 5.92 -5.23 -20.08
C PHE A 446 5.26 -6.59 -20.23
N LEU A 447 4.09 -6.68 -20.91
CA LEU A 447 3.33 -7.91 -21.09
C LEU A 447 3.15 -8.22 -22.57
N PHE A 448 3.89 -9.22 -23.07
CA PHE A 448 3.93 -9.57 -24.49
C PHE A 448 3.08 -10.79 -24.84
N GLU A 449 2.79 -11.62 -23.85
CA GLU A 449 1.99 -12.83 -24.00
C GLU A 449 1.18 -13.14 -22.74
N PHE A 450 0.11 -13.89 -22.90
CA PHE A 450 -0.67 -14.45 -21.81
C PHE A 450 -0.88 -15.93 -22.03
N ASP A 451 -0.40 -16.76 -21.13
CA ASP A 451 -0.52 -18.22 -21.18
C ASP A 451 -0.11 -18.77 -22.56
N GLY A 452 1.07 -18.35 -23.05
CA GLY A 452 1.67 -18.74 -24.32
C GLY A 452 1.00 -18.15 -25.57
N THR A 453 0.01 -17.26 -25.44
CA THR A 453 -0.64 -16.59 -26.56
C THR A 453 -0.17 -15.15 -26.66
N PRO A 454 0.41 -14.70 -27.80
CA PRO A 454 0.87 -13.34 -27.97
C PRO A 454 -0.24 -12.30 -27.79
N LEU A 455 0.12 -11.15 -27.20
CA LEU A 455 -0.71 -9.96 -27.10
C LEU A 455 -0.31 -8.99 -28.20
N THR A 456 -1.24 -8.65 -29.10
CA THR A 456 -0.95 -7.83 -30.28
C THR A 456 -1.79 -6.56 -30.28
N ASN A 457 -1.11 -5.40 -30.28
CA ASN A 457 -1.74 -4.11 -30.48
C ASN A 457 -2.10 -3.93 -31.96
N ILE A 458 -3.39 -3.85 -32.28
CA ILE A 458 -3.85 -3.73 -33.66
C ILE A 458 -3.54 -2.38 -34.31
N ALA A 459 -3.19 -1.36 -33.52
CA ALA A 459 -2.77 -0.04 -34.02
C ALA A 459 -1.26 0.04 -34.30
N LYS A 460 -0.49 -1.02 -34.04
CA LYS A 460 0.96 -1.07 -34.27
C LYS A 460 1.32 -2.10 -35.34
N GLY A 461 2.19 -1.71 -36.24
CA GLY A 461 2.75 -2.62 -37.24
C GLY A 461 1.72 -3.22 -38.25
N ALA A 462 2.07 -4.33 -38.83
CA ALA A 462 1.18 -5.12 -39.66
C ALA A 462 0.42 -6.13 -38.79
N VAL A 463 -0.90 -6.24 -39.02
CA VAL A 463 -1.71 -7.23 -38.30
C VAL A 463 -1.76 -8.52 -39.12
N ASP A 464 -1.21 -9.60 -38.53
CA ASP A 464 -1.38 -10.95 -39.07
C ASP A 464 -2.61 -11.60 -38.44
N LEU A 465 -3.65 -11.81 -39.24
CA LEU A 465 -4.87 -12.50 -38.82
C LEU A 465 -4.76 -14.03 -38.87
N GLY A 466 -3.59 -14.53 -39.27
CA GLY A 466 -3.32 -15.97 -39.36
C GLY A 466 -4.22 -16.66 -40.37
N ASP A 467 -4.76 -17.82 -40.00
CA ASP A 467 -5.61 -18.64 -40.85
C ASP A 467 -7.06 -18.07 -41.02
N LEU A 468 -7.34 -16.93 -40.37
CA LEU A 468 -8.61 -16.20 -40.52
C LEU A 468 -8.68 -15.35 -41.80
N THR A 469 -7.57 -15.22 -42.53
CA THR A 469 -7.52 -14.63 -43.87
C THR A 469 -7.37 -15.75 -44.91
N ASP A 470 -8.32 -15.91 -45.82
CA ASP A 470 -8.22 -16.94 -46.84
C ASP A 470 -7.20 -16.58 -47.96
N GLU A 471 -6.76 -17.58 -48.71
CA GLU A 471 -5.78 -17.40 -49.78
C GLU A 471 -6.30 -16.51 -50.92
N ALA A 472 -7.61 -16.48 -51.16
CA ALA A 472 -8.22 -15.63 -52.18
C ALA A 472 -8.16 -14.15 -51.79
N GLU A 473 -8.44 -13.84 -50.49
CA GLU A 473 -8.30 -12.47 -49.95
C GLU A 473 -6.84 -11.99 -50.01
N LYS A 474 -5.86 -12.85 -49.71
CA LYS A 474 -4.43 -12.52 -49.80
C LYS A 474 -4.03 -12.17 -51.23
N GLN A 475 -4.39 -13.02 -52.19
CA GLN A 475 -4.08 -12.79 -53.60
C GLN A 475 -4.78 -11.54 -54.18
N GLU A 476 -6.02 -11.24 -53.77
CA GLU A 476 -6.73 -10.03 -54.14
C GLU A 476 -6.03 -8.77 -53.60
N ASN A 477 -5.64 -8.78 -52.33
CA ASN A 477 -4.91 -7.69 -51.70
C ASN A 477 -3.53 -7.45 -52.34
N GLU A 478 -2.81 -8.50 -52.73
CA GLU A 478 -1.55 -8.38 -53.49
C GLU A 478 -1.75 -7.71 -54.84
N LYS A 479 -2.74 -8.13 -55.63
CA LYS A 479 -3.08 -7.54 -56.93
C LYS A 479 -3.47 -6.07 -56.80
N LEU A 480 -4.30 -5.73 -55.80
CA LEU A 480 -4.71 -4.35 -55.53
C LEU A 480 -3.52 -3.49 -55.11
N SER A 481 -2.65 -4.03 -54.29
CA SER A 481 -1.41 -3.34 -53.88
C SER A 481 -0.48 -3.04 -55.07
N GLU A 482 -0.33 -3.98 -55.98
CA GLU A 482 0.45 -3.76 -57.22
C GLU A 482 -0.19 -2.70 -58.11
N SER A 483 -1.51 -2.73 -58.28
CA SER A 483 -2.23 -1.78 -59.16
C SER A 483 -2.20 -0.34 -58.61
N LEU A 484 -2.17 -0.16 -57.27
CA LEU A 484 -2.14 1.16 -56.61
C LEU A 484 -0.74 1.68 -56.32
N LYS A 485 0.32 0.96 -56.72
CA LYS A 485 1.69 1.38 -56.50
C LYS A 485 1.98 2.82 -56.97
N PRO A 486 1.51 3.28 -58.17
CA PRO A 486 1.72 4.67 -58.60
C PRO A 486 1.05 5.69 -57.65
N VAL A 487 -0.14 5.39 -57.15
CA VAL A 487 -0.86 6.26 -56.17
C VAL A 487 -0.12 6.31 -54.85
N VAL A 488 0.34 5.16 -54.36
CA VAL A 488 1.13 5.06 -53.12
C VAL A 488 2.41 5.88 -53.23
N ASP A 489 3.15 5.79 -54.34
CA ASP A 489 4.39 6.53 -54.54
C ASP A 489 4.15 8.06 -54.60
N LYS A 490 3.04 8.50 -55.26
CA LYS A 490 2.66 9.93 -55.23
C LYS A 490 2.26 10.40 -53.84
N LEU A 491 1.48 9.59 -53.08
CA LEU A 491 1.13 9.89 -51.70
C LEU A 491 2.35 10.00 -50.80
N LYS A 492 3.36 9.11 -50.94
CA LYS A 492 4.63 9.21 -50.21
C LYS A 492 5.34 10.55 -50.46
N THR A 493 5.28 11.02 -51.72
CA THR A 493 5.89 12.32 -52.09
C THR A 493 5.12 13.49 -51.49
N ALA A 494 3.79 13.49 -51.63
CA ALA A 494 2.92 14.55 -51.12
C ALA A 494 2.91 14.66 -49.58
N LEU A 495 3.10 13.56 -48.89
CA LEU A 495 3.11 13.46 -47.41
C LEU A 495 4.51 13.38 -46.83
N GLN A 496 5.55 13.70 -47.58
CA GLN A 496 6.93 13.73 -47.10
C GLN A 496 7.06 14.69 -45.89
N GLY A 497 7.60 14.19 -44.77
CA GLY A 497 7.69 14.91 -43.54
C GLY A 497 6.50 14.72 -42.57
N ARG A 498 5.37 14.15 -43.03
CA ARG A 498 4.22 13.85 -42.20
C ARG A 498 3.99 12.35 -41.99
N ALA A 499 4.18 11.55 -43.04
CA ALA A 499 4.09 10.10 -42.98
C ALA A 499 5.46 9.47 -43.21
N LYS A 500 5.81 8.47 -42.40
CA LYS A 500 7.02 7.65 -42.55
C LYS A 500 6.96 6.77 -43.80
N ASP A 501 5.78 6.25 -44.08
CA ASP A 501 5.49 5.41 -45.24
C ASP A 501 4.00 5.47 -45.59
N VAL A 502 3.66 5.04 -46.79
CA VAL A 502 2.28 4.84 -47.26
C VAL A 502 2.17 3.44 -47.85
N ARG A 503 1.12 2.71 -47.45
CA ARG A 503 0.87 1.35 -47.96
C ARG A 503 -0.60 1.06 -48.10
N VAL A 504 -0.93 0.04 -48.90
CA VAL A 504 -2.29 -0.47 -49.06
C VAL A 504 -2.69 -1.24 -47.80
N SER A 505 -3.87 -0.97 -47.28
CA SER A 505 -4.39 -1.60 -46.09
C SER A 505 -5.05 -2.95 -46.37
N GLY A 506 -4.75 -3.94 -45.52
CA GLY A 506 -5.51 -5.20 -45.48
C GLY A 506 -6.60 -5.21 -44.39
N ARG A 507 -6.74 -4.11 -43.62
CA ARG A 507 -7.64 -4.03 -42.45
C ARG A 507 -8.81 -3.07 -42.62
N LEU A 508 -8.78 -2.17 -43.61
CA LEU A 508 -9.85 -1.23 -43.88
C LEU A 508 -10.96 -1.86 -44.68
N VAL A 509 -12.20 -1.50 -44.38
CA VAL A 509 -13.43 -1.93 -45.08
C VAL A 509 -14.19 -0.71 -45.57
N ASP A 510 -14.54 0.22 -44.68
CA ASP A 510 -15.40 1.38 -44.95
C ASP A 510 -14.63 2.71 -44.97
N SER A 511 -13.63 2.87 -44.17
CA SER A 511 -12.84 4.11 -44.06
C SER A 511 -11.83 4.24 -45.23
N PRO A 512 -11.51 5.48 -45.68
CA PRO A 512 -10.56 5.69 -46.76
C PRO A 512 -9.11 5.43 -46.39
N ALA A 513 -8.73 5.74 -45.15
CA ALA A 513 -7.37 5.62 -44.64
C ALA A 513 -7.34 5.53 -43.10
N LEU A 514 -6.23 5.06 -42.59
CA LEU A 514 -5.92 5.08 -41.16
C LEU A 514 -4.41 5.28 -40.94
N LEU A 515 -4.05 5.68 -39.74
CA LEU A 515 -2.66 5.80 -39.30
C LEU A 515 -2.24 4.62 -38.43
N VAL A 516 -1.05 4.10 -38.70
CA VAL A 516 -0.46 2.99 -37.97
C VAL A 516 0.85 3.46 -37.36
N THR A 517 1.04 3.20 -36.07
CA THR A 517 2.32 3.40 -35.42
C THR A 517 3.30 2.32 -35.86
N ALA A 518 4.51 2.70 -36.23
CA ALA A 518 5.53 1.72 -36.59
C ALA A 518 5.91 0.86 -35.38
N GLU A 519 6.33 -0.37 -35.67
CA GLU A 519 6.74 -1.30 -34.63
C GLU A 519 7.90 -0.72 -33.81
N GLY A 520 7.79 -0.75 -32.48
CA GLY A 520 8.78 -0.17 -31.56
C GLY A 520 8.69 1.36 -31.35
N GLU A 521 7.76 2.06 -32.02
CA GLU A 521 7.53 3.49 -31.80
C GLU A 521 6.41 3.75 -30.77
N LEU A 522 6.45 4.96 -30.17
CA LEU A 522 5.42 5.41 -29.25
C LEU A 522 4.15 5.80 -30.00
N SER A 523 2.98 5.52 -29.42
CA SER A 523 1.72 6.00 -29.99
C SER A 523 1.62 7.53 -29.95
N PRO A 524 0.79 8.15 -30.81
CA PRO A 524 0.52 9.58 -30.77
C PRO A 524 0.04 10.06 -29.38
N GLN A 525 -0.77 9.25 -28.68
CA GLN A 525 -1.26 9.55 -27.33
C GLN A 525 -0.12 9.58 -26.31
N MET A 526 0.79 8.60 -26.36
CA MET A 526 1.95 8.55 -25.48
C MET A 526 2.91 9.70 -25.75
N VAL A 527 3.14 10.04 -27.01
CA VAL A 527 3.95 11.20 -27.41
C VAL A 527 3.37 12.50 -26.84
N GLN A 528 2.07 12.71 -26.94
CA GLN A 528 1.42 13.89 -26.37
C GLN A 528 1.49 13.93 -24.85
N MET A 529 1.29 12.79 -24.20
CA MET A 529 1.40 12.68 -22.75
C MET A 529 2.80 13.06 -22.26
N LEU A 530 3.84 12.51 -22.89
CA LEU A 530 5.24 12.81 -22.55
C LEU A 530 5.58 14.27 -22.82
N LYS A 531 5.12 14.87 -23.94
CA LYS A 531 5.27 16.30 -24.21
C LYS A 531 4.61 17.18 -23.13
N LYS A 532 3.39 16.85 -22.69
CA LYS A 532 2.70 17.55 -21.59
C LYS A 532 3.45 17.46 -20.26
N MET A 533 4.20 16.38 -20.06
CA MET A 533 5.08 16.18 -18.88
C MET A 533 6.46 16.86 -19.02
N GLY A 534 6.71 17.59 -20.13
CA GLY A 534 7.99 18.27 -20.38
C GLY A 534 9.15 17.31 -20.72
N GLN A 535 8.86 16.08 -21.10
CA GLN A 535 9.86 15.10 -21.49
C GLN A 535 10.25 15.27 -22.97
N PRO A 536 11.54 15.17 -23.33
CA PRO A 536 11.95 15.17 -24.72
C PRO A 536 11.43 13.89 -25.39
N VAL A 537 10.69 14.03 -26.48
CA VAL A 537 10.14 12.90 -27.24
C VAL A 537 10.74 12.88 -28.62
N PRO A 538 11.13 11.71 -29.16
CA PRO A 538 11.54 11.59 -30.56
C PRO A 538 10.40 12.01 -31.49
N GLU A 539 10.72 12.70 -32.59
CA GLU A 539 9.75 12.91 -33.65
C GLU A 539 9.45 11.54 -34.31
N THR A 540 8.21 11.10 -34.14
CA THR A 540 7.72 9.88 -34.75
C THR A 540 6.73 10.23 -35.85
N GLN A 541 6.85 9.57 -36.99
CA GLN A 541 5.94 9.74 -38.12
C GLN A 541 5.14 8.44 -38.32
N PRO A 542 3.80 8.52 -38.36
CA PRO A 542 2.98 7.34 -38.58
C PRO A 542 3.10 6.82 -40.02
N ILE A 543 2.66 5.59 -40.23
CA ILE A 543 2.47 4.99 -41.54
C ILE A 543 1.01 5.23 -41.92
N LEU A 544 0.76 5.77 -43.10
CA LEU A 544 -0.58 5.89 -43.68
C LEU A 544 -0.96 4.58 -44.41
N GLU A 545 -2.03 3.93 -43.94
CA GLU A 545 -2.66 2.84 -44.69
C GLU A 545 -3.89 3.36 -45.44
N ILE A 546 -4.00 3.03 -46.72
CA ILE A 546 -5.11 3.43 -47.60
C ILE A 546 -5.98 2.24 -47.97
N ASN A 547 -7.29 2.47 -48.07
CA ASN A 547 -8.28 1.48 -48.52
C ASN A 547 -8.34 1.43 -50.03
N PRO A 548 -7.90 0.35 -50.69
CA PRO A 548 -7.85 0.27 -52.14
C PRO A 548 -9.23 0.30 -52.82
N SER A 549 -10.28 -0.05 -52.09
CA SER A 549 -11.65 -0.12 -52.61
C SER A 549 -12.46 1.14 -52.34
N HIS A 550 -11.95 2.09 -51.57
CA HIS A 550 -12.69 3.30 -51.18
C HIS A 550 -12.78 4.30 -52.34
N PRO A 551 -13.97 4.90 -52.64
CA PRO A 551 -14.14 5.84 -53.76
C PRO A 551 -13.21 7.04 -53.78
N LEU A 552 -12.79 7.56 -52.60
CA LEU A 552 -11.81 8.64 -52.52
C LEU A 552 -10.44 8.20 -53.04
N ILE A 553 -10.02 6.99 -52.70
CA ILE A 553 -8.71 6.46 -53.09
C ILE A 553 -8.67 6.10 -54.54
N THR A 554 -9.73 5.45 -55.10
CA THR A 554 -9.81 5.06 -56.51
C THR A 554 -9.87 6.26 -57.46
N LYS A 555 -10.36 7.42 -57.00
CA LYS A 555 -10.43 8.66 -57.77
C LYS A 555 -9.19 9.54 -57.68
N LEU A 556 -8.28 9.26 -56.76
CA LEU A 556 -7.08 10.09 -56.51
C LEU A 556 -6.24 10.33 -57.76
N GLU A 557 -6.08 9.35 -58.67
CA GLU A 557 -5.28 9.50 -59.89
C GLU A 557 -5.85 10.54 -60.87
N SER A 558 -7.15 10.79 -60.80
CA SER A 558 -7.87 11.65 -61.76
C SER A 558 -8.08 13.09 -61.27
N VAL A 559 -7.60 13.43 -60.04
CA VAL A 559 -7.82 14.75 -59.43
C VAL A 559 -6.66 15.68 -59.71
N SER A 560 -6.97 16.96 -60.06
CA SER A 560 -5.97 18.00 -60.32
C SER A 560 -5.24 18.47 -59.07
N GLU A 561 -5.91 18.39 -57.90
CA GLU A 561 -5.43 18.88 -56.59
C GLU A 561 -5.00 17.70 -55.71
N PHE A 562 -4.13 16.84 -56.24
CA PHE A 562 -3.70 15.61 -55.59
C PHE A 562 -3.06 15.85 -54.21
N ASP A 563 -2.17 16.86 -54.13
CA ASP A 563 -1.41 17.13 -52.90
C ASP A 563 -2.34 17.61 -51.79
N ASP A 564 -3.29 18.48 -52.06
CA ASP A 564 -4.27 18.99 -51.09
C ASP A 564 -5.17 17.83 -50.59
N LEU A 565 -5.63 16.97 -51.48
CA LEU A 565 -6.45 15.84 -51.12
C LEU A 565 -5.67 14.79 -50.33
N ALA A 566 -4.38 14.61 -50.60
CA ALA A 566 -3.48 13.77 -49.80
C ALA A 566 -3.39 14.27 -48.36
N GLN A 567 -3.24 15.60 -48.16
CA GLN A 567 -3.23 16.19 -46.84
C GLN A 567 -4.55 15.98 -46.09
N VAL A 568 -5.69 16.21 -46.78
CA VAL A 568 -7.03 15.99 -46.19
C VAL A 568 -7.24 14.52 -45.75
N ILE A 569 -6.81 13.57 -46.58
CA ILE A 569 -6.91 12.14 -46.22
C ILE A 569 -6.07 11.81 -45.00
N PHE A 570 -4.85 12.35 -44.90
CA PHE A 570 -4.00 12.18 -43.74
C PHE A 570 -4.62 12.82 -42.49
N ASP A 571 -5.13 14.05 -42.59
CA ASP A 571 -5.76 14.77 -41.51
C ASP A 571 -7.03 14.07 -41.00
N GLN A 572 -7.84 13.55 -41.90
CA GLN A 572 -9.00 12.75 -41.55
C GLN A 572 -8.60 11.48 -40.80
N ALA A 573 -7.56 10.78 -41.24
CA ALA A 573 -7.04 9.61 -40.57
C ALA A 573 -6.48 9.96 -39.17
N LEU A 574 -5.78 11.09 -39.05
CA LEU A 574 -5.25 11.59 -37.75
C LEU A 574 -6.39 11.88 -36.78
N LEU A 575 -7.43 12.58 -37.21
CA LEU A 575 -8.58 12.89 -36.36
C LEU A 575 -9.37 11.63 -35.96
N ALA A 576 -9.48 10.66 -36.85
CA ALA A 576 -10.14 9.38 -36.56
C ALA A 576 -9.42 8.57 -35.47
N GLU A 577 -8.11 8.74 -35.33
CA GLU A 577 -7.30 8.12 -34.28
C GLU A 577 -7.21 9.00 -33.02
N GLY A 578 -7.97 10.09 -32.92
CA GLY A 578 -7.97 10.99 -31.75
C GLY A 578 -6.80 11.97 -31.74
N GLY A 579 -6.07 12.12 -32.83
CA GLY A 579 -5.00 13.12 -32.99
C GLY A 579 -5.54 14.54 -33.11
N GLN A 580 -4.66 15.52 -32.97
CA GLN A 580 -4.96 16.95 -33.17
C GLN A 580 -4.21 17.47 -34.39
N LEU A 581 -4.87 18.32 -35.16
CA LEU A 581 -4.22 19.01 -36.27
C LEU A 581 -3.34 20.13 -35.75
N ASP A 582 -2.12 20.23 -36.30
CA ASP A 582 -1.20 21.33 -35.94
C ASP A 582 -1.71 22.65 -36.51
N ASP A 583 -2.34 22.63 -37.68
CA ASP A 583 -3.00 23.77 -38.32
C ASP A 583 -4.39 23.33 -38.83
N PRO A 584 -5.46 23.65 -38.12
CA PRO A 584 -6.83 23.28 -38.52
C PRO A 584 -7.46 24.18 -39.58
N ALA A 585 -6.77 25.25 -40.04
CA ALA A 585 -7.27 26.19 -41.06
C ALA A 585 -7.03 25.62 -42.51
#